data_156e99a2562ffe7342311240ba883dd1
#
_entry.id   156e99a2562ffe7342311240ba883dd1
#
_cell.length_a   1.000
_cell.length_b   1.000
_cell.length_c   1.000
_cell.angle_alpha   90.00
_cell.angle_beta   90.00
_cell.angle_gamma   90.00
#
_symmetry.space_group_name_H-M   'P 1'
#
loop_
_entity.id
_entity.type
_entity.pdbx_description
1 polymer ?
#
loop_
_entity_poly.entity_id
_entity_poly.type
_entity_poly.pdbx_seq_one_letter_code
_entity_poly.pdbx_strand_id
1 'polypeptide(L)'
;SASELSERIVRTTKGTAELESMQAIFPSITKFGMAALLPGRSISVNDSMDVLVDGNSTRSTLERSAILNATPKASVAIQYNDLLNMKKDERRELGAGKDVIYIYHNSIDAIGDKAPTESKVFDACETAIQELSGILRIIVNELSGTNIFITADHGFLYTYKPLNESDKIDRKAFSGNV
;
A
#
# COMPACT_ATOMS: atom_id res chain seq x y z
N SER A 1 3.75 11.70 -8.40
CA SER A 1 2.46 11.30 -7.75
C SER A 1 2.41 11.65 -6.27
N ALA A 2 3.40 11.27 -5.43
CA ALA A 2 3.38 11.60 -3.99
C ALA A 2 3.40 13.13 -3.76
N SER A 3 4.22 13.86 -4.49
CA SER A 3 4.26 15.33 -4.46
C SER A 3 2.90 15.94 -4.85
N GLU A 4 2.32 15.51 -5.97
CA GLU A 4 1.00 15.95 -6.42
C GLU A 4 -0.10 15.64 -5.39
N LEU A 5 -0.06 14.45 -4.78
CA LEU A 5 -1.01 14.09 -3.72
C LEU A 5 -0.86 15.01 -2.51
N SER A 6 0.37 15.24 -2.05
CA SER A 6 0.66 16.16 -0.93
C SER A 6 0.14 17.58 -1.21
N GLU A 7 0.44 18.12 -2.38
CA GLU A 7 -0.05 19.45 -2.79
C GLU A 7 -1.58 19.51 -2.86
N ARG A 8 -2.22 18.46 -3.39
CA ARG A 8 -3.68 18.36 -3.47
C ARG A 8 -4.32 18.29 -2.09
N ILE A 9 -3.73 17.53 -1.16
CA ILE A 9 -4.20 17.46 0.22
C ILE A 9 -4.15 18.85 0.87
N VAL A 10 -3.02 19.53 0.84
CA VAL A 10 -2.87 20.87 1.42
C VAL A 10 -3.87 21.87 0.80
N ARG A 11 -4.06 21.81 -0.52
CA ARG A 11 -4.98 22.71 -1.22
C ARG A 11 -6.45 22.46 -0.92
N THR A 12 -6.85 21.19 -0.69
CA THR A 12 -8.26 20.81 -0.56
C THR A 12 -8.72 20.56 0.87
N THR A 13 -7.78 20.50 1.81
CA THR A 13 -8.04 20.33 3.24
C THR A 13 -7.45 21.50 4.01
N LYS A 14 -7.84 21.65 5.28
CA LYS A 14 -7.18 22.60 6.20
C LYS A 14 -6.02 21.94 6.96
N GLY A 15 -5.63 20.74 6.56
CA GLY A 15 -4.56 19.97 7.18
C GLY A 15 -3.18 20.39 6.65
N THR A 16 -2.16 19.94 7.34
CA THR A 16 -0.77 19.96 6.89
C THR A 16 -0.42 18.61 6.25
N ALA A 17 0.48 18.63 5.27
CA ALA A 17 1.02 17.41 4.70
C ALA A 17 2.54 17.54 4.62
N GLU A 18 3.24 16.54 5.11
CA GLU A 18 4.69 16.40 5.02
C GLU A 18 5.01 15.29 4.02
N LEU A 19 6.02 15.51 3.19
CA LEU A 19 6.48 14.54 2.20
C LEU A 19 7.88 14.07 2.57
N GLU A 20 7.98 12.78 2.81
CA GLU A 20 9.24 12.12 3.12
C GLU A 20 9.55 11.00 2.12
N SER A 21 10.79 10.59 2.05
CA SER A 21 11.22 9.43 1.28
C SER A 21 11.55 8.26 2.19
N MET A 22 11.14 7.06 1.78
CA MET A 22 11.43 5.82 2.49
C MET A 22 12.04 4.81 1.51
N GLN A 23 13.09 4.13 1.94
CA GLN A 23 13.66 3.02 1.18
C GLN A 23 12.76 1.79 1.32
N ALA A 24 12.33 1.22 0.20
CA ALA A 24 11.62 -0.06 0.20
C ALA A 24 12.55 -1.20 0.62
N ILE A 25 11.97 -2.24 1.21
CA ILE A 25 12.69 -3.48 1.49
C ILE A 25 13.18 -4.12 0.18
N PHE A 26 14.30 -4.84 0.25
CA PHE A 26 14.80 -5.62 -0.88
C PHE A 26 14.57 -7.14 -0.63
N PRO A 27 14.09 -7.90 -1.63
CA PRO A 27 13.63 -7.46 -2.94
C PRO A 27 12.35 -6.61 -2.87
N SER A 28 12.28 -5.55 -3.70
CA SER A 28 11.17 -4.59 -3.72
C SER A 28 9.99 -5.14 -4.52
N ILE A 29 9.32 -6.13 -3.97
CA ILE A 29 8.10 -6.74 -4.51
C ILE A 29 7.00 -6.73 -3.46
N THR A 30 5.74 -6.77 -3.90
CA THR A 30 4.55 -6.63 -3.05
C THR A 30 4.56 -7.52 -1.81
N LYS A 31 4.95 -8.80 -1.93
CA LYS A 31 5.00 -9.72 -0.78
C LYS A 31 5.86 -9.20 0.36
N PHE A 32 7.07 -8.72 0.05
CA PHE A 32 8.00 -8.20 1.04
C PHE A 32 7.63 -6.81 1.52
N GLY A 33 7.21 -5.94 0.61
CA GLY A 33 6.79 -4.59 0.95
C GLY A 33 5.60 -4.57 1.90
N MET A 34 4.57 -5.37 1.61
CA MET A 34 3.41 -5.52 2.50
C MET A 34 3.78 -6.07 3.88
N ALA A 35 4.71 -7.03 3.94
CA ALA A 35 5.20 -7.57 5.20
C ALA A 35 6.01 -6.53 5.99
N ALA A 36 6.86 -5.75 5.31
CA ALA A 36 7.71 -4.73 5.95
C ALA A 36 6.93 -3.57 6.55
N LEU A 37 5.71 -3.32 6.08
CA LEU A 37 4.81 -2.29 6.62
C LEU A 37 3.99 -2.76 7.82
N LEU A 38 4.07 -4.04 8.19
CA LEU A 38 3.40 -4.57 9.36
C LEU A 38 4.31 -4.49 10.61
N PRO A 39 3.72 -4.36 11.80
CA PRO A 39 4.48 -4.42 13.02
C PRO A 39 5.04 -5.84 13.23
N GLY A 40 6.34 -5.94 13.43
CA GLY A 40 7.02 -7.21 13.66
C GLY A 40 8.51 -7.01 13.92
N ARG A 41 9.16 -8.05 14.41
CA ARG A 41 10.60 -8.06 14.70
C ARG A 41 11.42 -8.76 13.61
N SER A 42 10.80 -9.67 12.89
CA SER A 42 11.47 -10.47 11.87
C SER A 42 10.59 -10.71 10.66
N ILE A 43 11.21 -10.71 9.50
CA ILE A 43 10.61 -11.15 8.24
C ILE A 43 11.37 -12.40 7.79
N SER A 44 10.63 -13.46 7.44
CA SER A 44 11.19 -14.71 6.95
C SER A 44 10.39 -15.22 5.75
N VAL A 45 10.94 -16.20 5.05
CA VAL A 45 10.29 -16.87 3.92
C VAL A 45 10.21 -18.35 4.23
N ASN A 46 9.06 -18.98 4.02
CA ASN A 46 8.89 -20.40 4.17
C ASN A 46 9.21 -21.17 2.88
N ASP A 47 9.16 -22.50 2.94
CA ASP A 47 9.45 -23.37 1.79
C ASP A 47 8.48 -23.17 0.60
N SER A 48 7.29 -22.62 0.85
CA SER A 48 6.31 -22.25 -0.17
C SER A 48 6.51 -20.85 -0.75
N MET A 49 7.62 -20.19 -0.41
CA MET A 49 7.93 -18.81 -0.82
C MET A 49 6.92 -17.77 -0.32
N ASP A 50 6.22 -18.05 0.77
CA ASP A 50 5.39 -17.06 1.46
C ASP A 50 6.23 -16.24 2.42
N VAL A 51 5.94 -14.94 2.48
CA VAL A 51 6.59 -14.03 3.42
C VAL A 51 5.84 -14.03 4.74
N LEU A 52 6.57 -14.21 5.82
CA LEU A 52 6.05 -14.29 7.18
C LEU A 52 6.59 -13.11 8.02
N VAL A 53 5.75 -12.58 8.89
CA VAL A 53 6.15 -11.64 9.95
C VAL A 53 6.01 -12.34 11.29
N ASP A 54 7.13 -12.49 12.00
CA ASP A 54 7.20 -13.24 13.28
C ASP A 54 6.56 -14.63 13.18
N GLY A 55 6.77 -15.32 12.04
CA GLY A 55 6.23 -16.65 11.75
C GLY A 55 4.77 -16.68 11.25
N ASN A 56 4.08 -15.55 11.17
CA ASN A 56 2.70 -15.46 10.72
C ASN A 56 2.61 -15.03 9.25
N SER A 57 1.72 -15.67 8.49
CA SER A 57 1.51 -15.37 7.07
C SER A 57 0.95 -13.96 6.84
N THR A 58 1.35 -13.34 5.72
CA THR A 58 0.93 -12.00 5.31
C THR A 58 0.13 -11.98 4.00
N ARG A 59 -0.31 -13.14 3.52
CA ARG A 59 -0.90 -13.32 2.18
C ARG A 59 -2.21 -12.59 1.98
N SER A 60 -3.08 -12.62 2.99
CA SER A 60 -4.42 -12.02 2.94
C SER A 60 -4.56 -10.84 3.89
N THR A 61 -5.58 -10.02 3.65
CA THR A 61 -5.94 -8.93 4.57
C THR A 61 -6.31 -9.46 5.95
N LEU A 62 -6.97 -10.63 6.03
CA LEU A 62 -7.34 -11.27 7.29
C LEU A 62 -6.10 -11.67 8.10
N GLU A 63 -5.11 -12.30 7.46
CA GLU A 63 -3.85 -12.70 8.10
C GLU A 63 -3.06 -11.47 8.58
N ARG A 64 -2.98 -10.42 7.76
CA ARG A 64 -2.37 -9.15 8.16
C ARG A 64 -3.12 -8.49 9.33
N SER A 65 -4.44 -8.56 9.34
CA SER A 65 -5.27 -8.10 10.47
C SER A 65 -4.95 -8.86 11.76
N ALA A 66 -4.70 -10.17 11.67
CA ALA A 66 -4.31 -10.98 12.82
C ALA A 66 -2.95 -10.54 13.41
N ILE A 67 -1.97 -10.21 12.54
CA ILE A 67 -0.67 -9.67 12.96
C ILE A 67 -0.85 -8.31 13.66
N LEU A 68 -1.66 -7.43 13.11
CA LEU A 68 -1.96 -6.14 13.73
C LEU A 68 -2.61 -6.31 15.10
N ASN A 69 -3.55 -7.22 15.25
CA ASN A 69 -4.25 -7.49 16.51
C ASN A 69 -3.40 -8.22 17.56
N ALA A 70 -2.26 -8.79 17.16
CA ALA A 70 -1.28 -9.34 18.11
C ALA A 70 -0.48 -8.24 18.83
N THR A 71 -0.57 -6.98 18.39
CA THR A 71 0.01 -5.83 19.08
C THR A 71 -0.92 -5.33 20.19
N PRO A 72 -0.41 -4.59 21.19
CA PRO A 72 -1.24 -4.02 22.26
C PRO A 72 -2.28 -3.00 21.77
N LYS A 73 -2.17 -2.52 20.54
CA LYS A 73 -3.06 -1.53 19.95
C LYS A 73 -4.26 -2.17 19.31
N ALA A 74 -5.45 -1.66 19.59
CA ALA A 74 -6.66 -2.07 18.90
C ALA A 74 -6.59 -1.68 17.43
N SER A 75 -6.49 -2.66 16.54
CA SER A 75 -6.18 -2.45 15.13
C SER A 75 -7.15 -3.18 14.20
N VAL A 76 -7.25 -2.71 12.96
CA VAL A 76 -7.99 -3.39 11.91
C VAL A 76 -7.33 -3.14 10.55
N ALA A 77 -7.43 -4.12 9.65
CA ALA A 77 -7.06 -3.98 8.24
C ALA A 77 -8.29 -4.15 7.35
N ILE A 78 -8.44 -3.29 6.35
CA ILE A 78 -9.56 -3.32 5.41
C ILE A 78 -9.09 -2.96 4.00
N GLN A 79 -9.74 -3.50 2.99
CA GLN A 79 -9.55 -3.07 1.61
C GLN A 79 -10.28 -1.75 1.35
N TYR A 80 -9.72 -0.89 0.51
CA TYR A 80 -10.31 0.38 0.10
C TYR A 80 -11.75 0.22 -0.43
N ASN A 81 -11.97 -0.75 -1.32
CA ASN A 81 -13.29 -0.99 -1.90
C ASN A 81 -14.31 -1.48 -0.86
N ASP A 82 -13.89 -2.30 0.10
CA ASP A 82 -14.77 -2.77 1.16
C ASP A 82 -15.20 -1.60 2.04
N LEU A 83 -14.26 -0.71 2.39
CA LEU A 83 -14.56 0.50 3.16
C LEU A 83 -15.53 1.42 2.42
N LEU A 84 -15.39 1.60 1.10
CA LEU A 84 -16.32 2.42 0.31
C LEU A 84 -17.73 1.84 0.25
N ASN A 85 -17.86 0.51 0.21
CA ASN A 85 -19.14 -0.19 0.16
C ASN A 85 -19.92 -0.16 1.49
N MET A 86 -19.23 0.15 2.60
CA MET A 86 -19.88 0.29 3.91
C MET A 86 -20.76 1.54 3.98
N LYS A 87 -21.83 1.45 4.75
CA LYS A 87 -22.62 2.63 5.15
C LYS A 87 -21.85 3.48 6.16
N LYS A 88 -22.25 4.71 6.29
CA LYS A 88 -21.61 5.67 7.20
C LYS A 88 -21.52 5.18 8.65
N ASP A 89 -22.59 4.57 9.15
CA ASP A 89 -22.63 4.09 10.53
C ASP A 89 -21.76 2.86 10.73
N GLU A 90 -21.68 1.97 9.73
CA GLU A 90 -20.76 0.82 9.71
C GLU A 90 -19.29 1.27 9.74
N ARG A 91 -18.94 2.32 8.97
CA ARG A 91 -17.61 2.91 9.00
C ARG A 91 -17.27 3.54 10.36
N ARG A 92 -18.23 4.20 10.99
CA ARG A 92 -18.06 4.75 12.35
C ARG A 92 -17.84 3.65 13.38
N GLU A 93 -18.58 2.56 13.28
CA GLU A 93 -18.41 1.39 14.13
C GLU A 93 -17.05 0.73 13.91
N LEU A 94 -16.60 0.59 12.65
CA LEU A 94 -15.27 0.08 12.30
C LEU A 94 -14.16 0.90 12.97
N GLY A 95 -14.27 2.23 12.97
CA GLY A 95 -13.29 3.14 13.56
C GLY A 95 -13.35 3.25 15.07
N ALA A 96 -14.50 2.89 15.67
CA ALA A 96 -14.71 3.07 17.10
C ALA A 96 -13.72 2.25 17.94
N GLY A 97 -12.99 2.94 18.83
CA GLY A 97 -12.02 2.31 19.71
C GLY A 97 -10.78 1.71 19.02
N LYS A 98 -10.52 2.07 17.77
CA LYS A 98 -9.31 1.64 17.05
C LYS A 98 -8.20 2.68 17.20
N ASP A 99 -7.01 2.19 17.53
CA ASP A 99 -5.78 2.99 17.57
C ASP A 99 -5.12 3.07 16.19
N VAL A 100 -5.27 2.00 15.39
CA VAL A 100 -4.63 1.88 14.08
C VAL A 100 -5.57 1.22 13.07
N ILE A 101 -5.71 1.84 11.91
CA ILE A 101 -6.48 1.31 10.78
C ILE A 101 -5.59 1.26 9.55
N TYR A 102 -5.39 0.07 8.99
CA TYR A 102 -4.70 -0.14 7.72
C TYR A 102 -5.72 -0.22 6.59
N ILE A 103 -5.61 0.68 5.62
CA ILE A 103 -6.47 0.69 4.43
C ILE A 103 -5.60 0.35 3.23
N TYR A 104 -5.87 -0.79 2.61
CA TYR A 104 -5.13 -1.24 1.43
C TYR A 104 -5.79 -0.75 0.15
N HIS A 105 -5.01 -0.08 -0.68
CA HIS A 105 -5.41 0.47 -1.96
C HIS A 105 -4.46 -0.06 -3.04
N ASN A 106 -4.98 -0.57 -4.16
CA ASN A 106 -4.15 -1.21 -5.19
C ASN A 106 -4.47 -0.76 -6.63
N SER A 107 -5.08 0.38 -6.84
CA SER A 107 -5.49 0.85 -8.18
C SER A 107 -4.32 1.00 -9.15
N ILE A 108 -3.12 1.35 -8.66
CA ILE A 108 -1.92 1.48 -9.49
C ILE A 108 -1.40 0.12 -9.90
N ASP A 109 -1.19 -0.81 -8.95
CA ASP A 109 -0.68 -2.15 -9.22
C ASP A 109 -1.60 -2.94 -10.15
N ALA A 110 -2.91 -2.85 -9.95
CA ALA A 110 -3.89 -3.54 -10.77
C ALA A 110 -3.80 -3.19 -12.26
N ILE A 111 -3.26 -2.01 -12.58
CA ILE A 111 -3.09 -1.51 -13.95
C ILE A 111 -1.63 -1.65 -14.39
N GLY A 112 -0.67 -1.32 -13.53
CA GLY A 112 0.75 -1.29 -13.84
C GLY A 112 1.39 -2.67 -14.07
N ASP A 113 0.93 -3.69 -13.36
CA ASP A 113 1.49 -5.04 -13.44
C ASP A 113 1.10 -5.83 -14.71
N LYS A 114 0.20 -5.29 -15.51
CA LYS A 114 -0.26 -5.95 -16.73
C LYS A 114 0.33 -5.27 -17.97
N ALA A 115 1.15 -5.96 -18.72
CA ALA A 115 1.75 -5.46 -19.97
C ALA A 115 0.77 -4.77 -20.93
N PRO A 116 -0.48 -5.24 -21.15
CA PRO A 116 -1.44 -4.53 -22.01
C PRO A 116 -1.91 -3.18 -21.47
N THR A 117 -1.78 -2.92 -20.19
CA THR A 117 -2.26 -1.71 -19.50
C THR A 117 -1.15 -0.81 -18.98
N GLU A 118 0.11 -1.21 -19.13
CA GLU A 118 1.28 -0.47 -18.64
C GLU A 118 1.32 0.98 -19.15
N SER A 119 0.89 1.22 -20.40
CA SER A 119 0.79 2.57 -20.97
C SER A 119 -0.22 3.47 -20.27
N LYS A 120 -1.13 2.90 -19.47
CA LYS A 120 -2.16 3.62 -18.71
C LYS A 120 -1.77 3.89 -17.26
N VAL A 121 -0.53 3.61 -16.89
CA VAL A 121 -0.09 3.77 -15.49
C VAL A 121 -0.21 5.21 -14.99
N PHE A 122 -0.05 6.21 -15.85
CA PHE A 122 -0.24 7.61 -15.47
C PHE A 122 -1.70 7.94 -15.18
N ASP A 123 -2.64 7.40 -15.96
CA ASP A 123 -4.07 7.55 -15.71
C ASP A 123 -4.44 6.86 -14.38
N ALA A 124 -3.84 5.70 -14.10
CA ALA A 124 -3.99 5.00 -12.83
C ALA A 124 -3.45 5.82 -11.65
N CYS A 125 -2.31 6.48 -11.81
CA CYS A 125 -1.76 7.37 -10.80
C CYS A 125 -2.70 8.56 -10.52
N GLU A 126 -3.26 9.20 -11.55
CA GLU A 126 -4.21 10.30 -11.38
C GLU A 126 -5.49 9.81 -10.67
N THR A 127 -6.02 8.67 -11.08
CA THR A 127 -7.15 8.03 -10.41
C THR A 127 -6.86 7.76 -8.94
N ALA A 128 -5.72 7.15 -8.63
CA ALA A 128 -5.29 6.88 -7.26
C ALA A 128 -5.18 8.16 -6.42
N ILE A 129 -4.65 9.26 -6.98
CA ILE A 129 -4.58 10.55 -6.29
C ILE A 129 -5.98 11.07 -5.95
N GLN A 130 -6.95 10.93 -6.87
CA GLN A 130 -8.33 11.32 -6.63
C GLN A 130 -8.98 10.46 -5.56
N GLU A 131 -8.82 9.15 -5.63
CA GLU A 131 -9.34 8.18 -4.68
C GLU A 131 -8.77 8.42 -3.27
N LEU A 132 -7.45 8.56 -3.15
CA LEU A 132 -6.78 8.84 -1.88
C LEU A 132 -7.18 10.21 -1.30
N SER A 133 -7.33 11.22 -2.13
CA SER A 133 -7.83 12.53 -1.67
C SER A 133 -9.28 12.45 -1.19
N GLY A 134 -10.10 11.63 -1.86
CA GLY A 134 -11.51 11.41 -1.50
C GLY A 134 -11.67 10.69 -0.16
N ILE A 135 -10.88 9.63 0.06
CA ILE A 135 -10.98 8.81 1.27
C ILE A 135 -10.59 9.56 2.55
N LEU A 136 -9.74 10.60 2.44
CA LEU A 136 -9.35 11.40 3.61
C LEU A 136 -10.55 11.97 4.36
N ARG A 137 -11.62 12.35 3.64
CA ARG A 137 -12.84 12.84 4.27
C ARG A 137 -13.54 11.76 5.09
N ILE A 138 -13.53 10.53 4.60
CA ILE A 138 -14.08 9.37 5.32
C ILE A 138 -13.23 9.10 6.56
N ILE A 139 -11.91 9.08 6.41
CA ILE A 139 -10.97 8.83 7.52
C ILE A 139 -11.18 9.84 8.64
N VAL A 140 -11.23 11.13 8.32
CA VAL A 140 -11.38 12.19 9.34
C VAL A 140 -12.77 12.22 9.94
N ASN A 141 -13.83 12.16 9.10
CA ASN A 141 -15.20 12.42 9.57
C ASN A 141 -15.94 11.18 10.08
N GLU A 142 -15.51 9.98 9.69
CA GLU A 142 -16.23 8.76 9.97
C GLU A 142 -15.40 7.73 10.75
N LEU A 143 -14.08 7.67 10.51
CA LEU A 143 -13.15 6.79 11.24
C LEU A 143 -12.41 7.50 12.38
N SER A 144 -12.62 8.82 12.55
CA SER A 144 -11.94 9.65 13.58
C SER A 144 -10.41 9.66 13.45
N GLY A 145 -9.89 9.49 12.22
CA GLY A 145 -8.45 9.51 11.97
C GLY A 145 -7.85 10.89 12.16
N THR A 146 -6.81 10.99 12.97
CA THR A 146 -6.10 12.25 13.28
C THR A 146 -4.70 12.30 12.67
N ASN A 147 -4.00 11.17 12.63
CA ASN A 147 -2.70 11.03 12.00
C ASN A 147 -2.82 10.05 10.84
N ILE A 148 -2.54 10.50 9.63
CA ILE A 148 -2.73 9.71 8.42
C ILE A 148 -1.39 9.57 7.71
N PHE A 149 -0.95 8.33 7.52
CA PHE A 149 0.23 7.98 6.75
C PHE A 149 -0.21 7.36 5.42
N ILE A 150 0.26 7.92 4.31
CA ILE A 150 0.05 7.37 2.97
C ILE A 150 1.41 6.90 2.46
N THR A 151 1.53 5.62 2.22
CA THR A 151 2.78 5.00 1.77
C THR A 151 2.51 3.95 0.69
N ALA A 152 3.56 3.46 0.06
CA ALA A 152 3.52 2.32 -0.84
C ALA A 152 4.42 1.21 -0.29
N ASP A 153 4.11 -0.02 -0.65
CA ASP A 153 4.89 -1.22 -0.33
C ASP A 153 6.21 -1.26 -1.12
N HIS A 154 6.21 -0.73 -2.33
CA HIS A 154 7.41 -0.48 -3.16
C HIS A 154 7.14 0.66 -4.16
N GLY A 155 8.17 1.08 -4.86
CA GLY A 155 8.08 1.99 -5.99
C GLY A 155 8.07 1.25 -7.32
N PHE A 156 7.93 1.99 -8.42
CA PHE A 156 8.11 1.48 -9.77
C PHE A 156 8.93 2.45 -10.61
N LEU A 157 9.59 1.92 -11.62
CA LEU A 157 10.27 2.71 -12.64
C LEU A 157 9.45 2.65 -13.92
N TYR A 158 9.12 3.81 -14.46
CA TYR A 158 8.45 3.92 -15.74
C TYR A 158 9.44 4.40 -16.81
N THR A 159 9.54 3.67 -17.89
CA THR A 159 10.33 4.08 -19.06
C THR A 159 9.38 4.45 -20.21
N TYR A 160 9.41 5.71 -20.64
CA TYR A 160 8.56 6.19 -21.75
C TYR A 160 8.87 5.48 -23.07
N LYS A 161 10.12 5.06 -23.24
CA LYS A 161 10.56 4.28 -24.41
C LYS A 161 10.91 2.87 -23.97
N PRO A 162 10.59 1.84 -24.79
CA PRO A 162 11.08 0.50 -24.54
C PRO A 162 12.61 0.51 -24.41
N LEU A 163 13.12 -0.29 -23.49
CA LEU A 163 14.56 -0.51 -23.37
C LEU A 163 15.10 -1.19 -24.62
N ASN A 164 16.29 -0.79 -25.09
CA ASN A 164 16.96 -1.47 -26.19
C ASN A 164 17.55 -2.79 -25.72
N GLU A 165 17.84 -3.72 -26.65
CA GLU A 165 18.53 -4.98 -26.33
C GLU A 165 19.91 -4.74 -25.70
N SER A 166 20.59 -3.63 -26.05
CA SER A 166 21.88 -3.20 -25.46
C SER A 166 21.77 -2.82 -23.99
N ASP A 167 20.58 -2.52 -23.50
CA ASP A 167 20.34 -2.12 -22.11
C ASP A 167 20.10 -3.34 -21.21
N LYS A 168 20.00 -4.53 -21.79
CA LYS A 168 19.87 -5.78 -21.06
C LYS A 168 21.19 -6.17 -20.40
N ILE A 169 21.11 -6.41 -19.11
CA ILE A 169 22.24 -7.02 -18.38
C ILE A 169 22.17 -8.52 -18.62
N ASP A 170 23.29 -9.11 -19.11
CA ASP A 170 23.43 -10.55 -19.27
C ASP A 170 23.18 -11.25 -17.92
N ARG A 171 22.10 -12.01 -17.85
CA ARG A 171 21.81 -12.86 -16.69
C ARG A 171 22.78 -14.03 -16.66
N LYS A 172 24.02 -13.81 -16.27
CA LYS A 172 24.86 -14.90 -15.81
C LYS A 172 24.46 -15.24 -14.38
N ALA A 173 23.72 -16.34 -14.27
CA ALA A 173 23.51 -17.15 -13.08
C ALA A 173 22.69 -16.52 -11.94
N PHE A 174 21.38 -16.54 -12.03
CA PHE A 174 20.56 -16.88 -10.86
C PHE A 174 19.55 -17.91 -11.30
N SER A 175 19.82 -19.18 -11.02
CA SER A 175 18.85 -20.27 -11.10
C SER A 175 17.97 -20.22 -9.83
N GLY A 176 16.97 -19.39 -9.85
CA GLY A 176 15.96 -19.30 -8.81
C GLY A 176 14.80 -18.46 -9.34
N ASN A 177 13.62 -19.05 -9.44
CA ASN A 177 12.42 -18.30 -9.68
C ASN A 177 12.11 -17.48 -8.43
N VAL A 178 12.22 -16.14 -8.57
CA VAL A 178 11.69 -15.20 -7.60
C VAL A 178 10.21 -14.97 -7.90
#